data_4ffa0a96cf180fd37487af9e21109b7b
#
_entry.id   4ffa0a96cf180fd37487af9e21109b7b
#
_cell.length_a   1.000
_cell.length_b   1.000
_cell.length_c   1.000
_cell.angle_alpha   90.00
_cell.angle_beta   90.00
_cell.angle_gamma   90.00
#
_symmetry.space_group_name_H-M   'P 1'
#
loop_
_entity.id
_entity.type
_entity.pdbx_description
1 polymer ?
#
loop_
_entity_poly.entity_id
_entity_poly.type
_entity_poly.pdbx_seq_one_letter_code
_entity_poly.pdbx_strand_id
1 'polypeptide(L)'
;MQPHAFFINLSRGNLVDEAALTAALRENRIAGAAMDVGRALDQMPTPELAKLPNVIATPHIGGLTPQAIEHQSSETVRQVAAIIRGEAPLGAVNAERWTRRP
;
A
#
# COMPACT_ATOMS: atom_id res chain seq x y z
N MET A 1 9.84 -3.27 -17.31
CA MET A 1 8.41 -3.30 -17.69
C MET A 1 8.27 -2.93 -19.16
N GLN A 2 7.16 -3.29 -19.78
CA GLN A 2 6.91 -2.91 -21.18
C GLN A 2 6.52 -1.42 -21.27
N PRO A 3 6.79 -0.73 -22.41
CA PRO A 3 6.48 0.71 -22.54
C PRO A 3 5.01 1.08 -22.38
N HIS A 4 4.10 0.16 -22.66
CA HIS A 4 2.66 0.37 -22.49
C HIS A 4 2.13 0.00 -21.09
N ALA A 5 2.98 -0.46 -20.18
CA ALA A 5 2.58 -0.87 -18.85
C ALA A 5 2.33 0.32 -17.93
N PHE A 6 1.37 0.16 -17.03
CA PHE A 6 1.13 1.06 -15.92
C PHE A 6 1.68 0.46 -14.62
N PHE A 7 2.26 1.30 -13.78
CA PHE A 7 2.71 0.94 -12.45
C PHE A 7 1.68 1.43 -11.41
N ILE A 8 1.17 0.53 -10.57
CA ILE A 8 0.19 0.88 -9.54
C ILE A 8 0.73 0.48 -8.17
N ASN A 9 0.82 1.43 -7.23
CA ASN A 9 1.25 1.18 -5.87
C ASN A 9 0.25 1.73 -4.85
N LEU A 10 -0.47 0.83 -4.19
CA LEU A 10 -1.40 1.12 -3.10
C LEU A 10 -0.92 0.49 -1.78
N SER A 11 0.32 0.00 -1.75
CA SER A 11 0.90 -0.69 -0.59
C SER A 11 1.73 0.25 0.28
N ARG A 12 3.02 0.42 -0.05
CA ARG A 12 3.94 1.31 0.68
C ARG A 12 4.98 1.91 -0.26
N GLY A 13 5.34 3.17 -0.01
CA GLY A 13 6.31 3.89 -0.83
C GLY A 13 7.73 3.32 -0.77
N ASN A 14 8.14 2.78 0.37
CA ASN A 14 9.47 2.22 0.56
C ASN A 14 9.72 0.89 -0.18
N LEU A 15 8.69 0.31 -0.79
CA LEU A 15 8.83 -0.86 -1.67
C LEU A 15 9.34 -0.47 -3.07
N VAL A 16 9.44 0.82 -3.34
CA VAL A 16 9.77 1.36 -4.67
C VAL A 16 11.02 2.23 -4.60
N ASP A 17 11.90 2.06 -5.57
CA ASP A 17 12.93 3.06 -5.88
C ASP A 17 12.25 4.21 -6.63
N GLU A 18 11.90 5.26 -5.88
CA GLU A 18 11.12 6.38 -6.41
C GLU A 18 11.93 7.20 -7.42
N ALA A 19 13.26 7.26 -7.30
CA ALA A 19 14.11 7.94 -8.27
C ALA A 19 14.12 7.19 -9.61
N ALA A 20 14.25 5.87 -9.57
CA ALA A 20 14.18 5.04 -10.77
C ALA A 20 12.78 5.08 -11.43
N LEU A 21 11.72 5.10 -10.64
CA LEU A 21 10.35 5.24 -11.14
C LEU A 21 10.14 6.61 -11.81
N THR A 22 10.59 7.69 -11.16
CA THR A 22 10.51 9.05 -11.70
C THR A 22 11.22 9.17 -13.04
N ALA A 23 12.44 8.62 -13.14
CA ALA A 23 13.19 8.61 -14.40
C ALA A 23 12.46 7.83 -15.49
N ALA A 24 11.93 6.64 -15.16
CA ALA A 24 11.18 5.82 -16.12
C ALA A 24 9.92 6.54 -16.66
N LEU A 25 9.23 7.28 -15.81
CA LEU A 25 8.03 8.06 -16.19
C LEU A 25 8.38 9.28 -17.03
N ARG A 26 9.43 10.03 -16.67
CA ARG A 26 9.90 11.18 -17.43
C ARG A 26 10.38 10.81 -18.84
N GLU A 27 11.03 9.68 -18.95
CA GLU A 27 11.53 9.15 -20.23
C GLU A 27 10.50 8.33 -21.02
N ASN A 28 9.27 8.25 -20.52
CA ASN A 28 8.18 7.45 -21.11
C ASN A 28 8.58 5.97 -21.34
N ARG A 29 9.44 5.42 -20.46
CA ARG A 29 9.81 4.00 -20.49
C ARG A 29 8.67 3.09 -20.02
N ILE A 30 7.68 3.67 -19.32
CA ILE A 30 6.38 3.08 -18.99
C ILE A 30 5.28 4.09 -19.28
N ALA A 31 4.07 3.63 -19.51
CA ALA A 31 2.95 4.49 -19.92
C ALA A 31 2.51 5.47 -18.83
N GLY A 32 2.55 5.06 -17.57
CA GLY A 32 2.16 5.91 -16.45
C GLY A 32 2.20 5.18 -15.12
N ALA A 33 1.83 5.89 -14.06
CA ALA A 33 1.70 5.33 -12.73
C ALA A 33 0.49 5.87 -11.97
N ALA A 34 -0.02 5.06 -11.04
CA ALA A 34 -1.03 5.48 -10.06
C ALA A 34 -0.58 5.10 -8.66
N MET A 35 -0.63 6.05 -7.72
CA MET A 35 -0.12 5.82 -6.37
C MET A 35 -0.95 6.56 -5.32
N ASP A 36 -1.23 5.88 -4.22
CA ASP A 36 -1.77 6.49 -3.01
C ASP A 36 -0.70 6.62 -1.92
N VAL A 37 0.48 6.03 -2.14
CA VAL A 37 1.60 5.98 -1.19
C VAL A 37 2.91 6.37 -1.84
N GLY A 38 3.85 6.89 -1.03
CA GLY A 38 5.16 7.34 -1.47
C GLY A 38 6.11 7.56 -0.31
N ARG A 39 7.17 8.32 -0.54
CA ARG A 39 8.24 8.60 0.44
C ARG A 39 8.18 9.98 1.08
N ALA A 40 7.16 10.80 0.78
CA ALA A 40 6.92 12.06 1.45
C ALA A 40 6.36 11.88 2.87
N LEU A 41 6.10 12.98 3.56
CA LEU A 41 5.43 12.96 4.87
C LEU A 41 4.11 12.17 4.78
N ASP A 42 3.75 11.50 5.87
CA ASP A 42 2.57 10.64 5.96
C ASP A 42 2.52 9.54 4.89
N GLN A 43 3.69 9.18 4.37
CA GLN A 43 3.84 8.18 3.30
C GLN A 43 3.08 8.54 2.03
N MET A 44 2.89 9.82 1.76
CA MET A 44 2.30 10.30 0.51
C MET A 44 3.32 10.24 -0.65
N PRO A 45 2.85 10.20 -1.90
CA PRO A 45 3.71 10.42 -3.06
C PRO A 45 4.47 11.74 -2.96
N THR A 46 5.74 11.77 -3.39
CA THR A 46 6.49 13.02 -3.39
C THR A 46 5.91 14.01 -4.38
N PRO A 47 5.99 15.33 -4.11
CA PRO A 47 5.51 16.34 -5.04
C PRO A 47 6.17 16.27 -6.42
N GLU A 48 7.43 15.84 -6.48
CA GLU A 48 8.17 15.66 -7.73
C GLU A 48 7.52 14.60 -8.62
N LEU A 49 7.15 13.47 -8.05
CA LEU A 49 6.51 12.37 -8.74
C LEU A 49 5.04 12.69 -9.07
N ALA A 50 4.32 13.27 -8.12
CA ALA A 50 2.90 13.60 -8.25
C ALA A 50 2.61 14.65 -9.35
N LYS A 51 3.59 15.48 -9.71
CA LYS A 51 3.43 16.51 -10.77
C LYS A 51 3.64 15.98 -12.18
N LEU A 52 4.07 14.75 -12.36
CA LEU A 52 4.29 14.20 -13.69
C LEU A 52 2.95 14.02 -14.43
N PRO A 53 2.88 14.36 -15.73
CA PRO A 53 1.62 14.36 -16.47
C PRO A 53 1.03 12.96 -16.68
N ASN A 54 1.84 11.93 -16.56
CA ASN A 54 1.45 10.52 -16.67
C ASN A 54 1.36 9.82 -15.30
N VAL A 55 1.12 10.60 -14.22
CA VAL A 55 0.96 10.08 -12.85
C VAL A 55 -0.37 10.52 -12.26
N ILE A 56 -1.09 9.58 -11.66
CA ILE A 56 -2.21 9.83 -10.76
C ILE A 56 -1.71 9.60 -9.35
N ALA A 57 -1.75 10.63 -8.51
CA ALA A 57 -1.33 10.56 -7.12
C ALA A 57 -2.45 11.03 -6.20
N THR A 58 -2.73 10.24 -5.15
CA THR A 58 -3.65 10.60 -4.07
C THR A 58 -2.87 10.66 -2.75
N PRO A 59 -3.31 11.46 -1.78
CA PRO A 59 -2.53 11.76 -0.57
C PRO A 59 -2.74 10.73 0.55
N HIS A 60 -2.50 9.46 0.27
CA HIS A 60 -2.59 8.33 1.22
C HIS A 60 -3.98 8.23 1.90
N ILE A 61 -5.03 8.23 1.10
CA ILE A 61 -6.43 8.29 1.55
C ILE A 61 -7.21 6.99 1.38
N GLY A 62 -6.60 5.95 0.80
CA GLY A 62 -7.30 4.69 0.50
C GLY A 62 -7.92 4.00 1.73
N GLY A 63 -7.31 4.18 2.91
CA GLY A 63 -7.83 3.67 4.18
C GLY A 63 -8.76 4.61 4.93
N LEU A 64 -9.09 5.78 4.40
CA LEU A 64 -9.82 6.84 5.12
C LEU A 64 -11.30 6.95 4.73
N THR A 65 -11.83 6.02 3.96
CA THR A 65 -13.28 5.96 3.74
C THR A 65 -13.98 5.40 4.97
N PRO A 66 -15.25 5.79 5.27
CA PRO A 66 -15.99 5.23 6.39
C PRO A 66 -16.03 3.70 6.38
N GLN A 67 -16.23 3.10 5.22
CA GLN A 67 -16.26 1.65 5.06
C GLN A 67 -14.89 0.99 5.33
N ALA A 68 -13.80 1.61 4.90
CA ALA A 68 -12.45 1.10 5.17
C ALA A 68 -12.12 1.17 6.67
N ILE A 69 -12.49 2.25 7.34
CA ILE A 69 -12.29 2.44 8.79
C ILE A 69 -13.08 1.39 9.57
N GLU A 70 -14.36 1.21 9.24
CA GLU A 70 -15.21 0.19 9.86
C GLU A 70 -14.65 -1.22 9.66
N HIS A 71 -14.26 -1.54 8.43
CA HIS A 71 -13.67 -2.83 8.10
C HIS A 71 -12.39 -3.10 8.89
N GLN A 72 -11.44 -2.18 8.88
CA GLN A 72 -10.17 -2.32 9.62
C GLN A 72 -10.40 -2.51 11.12
N SER A 73 -11.30 -1.72 11.70
CA SER A 73 -11.63 -1.81 13.13
C SER A 73 -12.26 -3.15 13.48
N SER A 74 -13.25 -3.59 12.70
CA SER A 74 -13.94 -4.86 12.91
C SER A 74 -13.03 -6.05 12.76
N GLU A 75 -12.17 -6.06 11.73
CA GLU A 75 -11.19 -7.13 11.51
C GLU A 75 -10.15 -7.19 12.64
N THR A 76 -9.69 -6.03 13.11
CA THR A 76 -8.77 -5.99 14.26
C THR A 76 -9.39 -6.64 15.49
N VAL A 77 -10.64 -6.31 15.81
CA VAL A 77 -11.36 -6.91 16.93
C VAL A 77 -11.54 -8.41 16.77
N ARG A 78 -11.91 -8.88 15.58
CA ARG A 78 -12.04 -10.33 15.30
C ARG A 78 -10.72 -11.08 15.45
N GLN A 79 -9.64 -10.51 14.97
CA GLN A 79 -8.30 -11.10 15.08
C GLN A 79 -7.82 -11.16 16.53
N VAL A 80 -8.00 -10.09 17.30
CA VAL A 80 -7.68 -10.07 18.74
C VAL A 80 -8.52 -11.10 19.49
N ALA A 81 -9.81 -11.19 19.22
CA ALA A 81 -10.69 -12.18 19.84
C ALA A 81 -10.25 -13.62 19.53
N ALA A 82 -9.83 -13.92 18.30
CA ALA A 82 -9.29 -15.22 17.94
C ALA A 82 -8.02 -15.53 18.73
N ILE A 83 -7.09 -14.57 18.82
CA ILE A 83 -5.84 -14.69 19.59
C ILE A 83 -6.12 -14.99 21.06
N ILE A 84 -7.07 -14.29 21.69
CA ILE A 84 -7.46 -14.51 23.09
C ILE A 84 -8.01 -15.92 23.31
N ARG A 85 -8.71 -16.49 22.31
CA ARG A 85 -9.20 -17.87 22.35
C ARG A 85 -8.14 -18.93 22.03
N GLY A 86 -6.90 -18.52 21.73
CA GLY A 86 -5.83 -19.45 21.32
C GLY A 86 -5.95 -19.92 19.88
N GLU A 87 -6.75 -19.25 19.08
CA GLU A 87 -6.95 -19.54 17.65
C GLU A 87 -6.05 -18.65 16.78
N ALA A 88 -5.56 -19.19 15.67
CA ALA A 88 -4.85 -18.37 14.69
C ALA A 88 -5.83 -17.39 14.02
N PRO A 89 -5.50 -16.09 13.94
CA PRO A 89 -6.38 -15.15 13.27
C PRO A 89 -6.46 -15.45 11.78
N LEU A 90 -7.63 -15.25 11.19
CA LEU A 90 -7.83 -15.40 9.76
C LEU A 90 -6.88 -14.46 9.00
N GLY A 91 -6.22 -14.98 7.96
CA GLY A 91 -5.27 -14.20 7.16
C GLY A 91 -3.86 -14.14 7.72
N ALA A 92 -3.55 -14.83 8.83
CA ALA A 92 -2.18 -14.94 9.32
C ALA A 92 -1.30 -15.67 8.31
N VAL A 93 -0.26 -14.99 7.79
CA VAL A 93 0.64 -15.53 6.75
C VAL A 93 1.59 -16.61 7.25
N ASN A 94 1.72 -16.77 8.57
CA ASN A 94 2.62 -17.71 9.21
C ASN A 94 1.92 -18.51 10.33
N ALA A 95 0.64 -18.80 10.15
CA ALA A 95 -0.21 -19.48 11.13
C ALA A 95 0.38 -20.84 11.57
N GLU A 96 1.07 -21.55 10.66
CA GLU A 96 1.74 -22.82 10.94
C GLU A 96 2.92 -22.70 11.92
N ARG A 97 3.48 -21.51 12.09
CA ARG A 97 4.58 -21.21 13.02
C ARG A 97 4.09 -20.60 14.33
N TRP A 98 2.78 -20.45 14.48
CA TRP A 98 2.25 -19.81 15.66
C TRP A 98 2.28 -20.75 16.87
N THR A 99 3.21 -20.48 17.76
CA THR A 99 3.41 -21.23 19.02
C THR A 99 2.86 -20.51 20.24
N ARG A 100 2.49 -19.24 20.10
CA ARG A 100 1.98 -18.40 21.19
C ARG A 100 0.51 -18.72 21.44
N ARG A 101 0.25 -19.37 22.58
CA ARG A 101 -1.10 -19.58 23.12
C ARG A 101 -1.25 -18.79 24.40
N PRO A 102 -2.44 -18.25 24.71
CA PRO A 102 -2.69 -17.60 25.97
C PRO A 102 -2.56 -18.55 27.14
#